data_d096db47f78ec1340b79ececf9fed4a5
#
_entry.id   d096db47f78ec1340b79ececf9fed4a5
#
_cell.length_a   1.000
_cell.length_b   1.000
_cell.length_c   1.000
_cell.angle_alpha   90.00
_cell.angle_beta   90.00
_cell.angle_gamma   90.00
#
_symmetry.space_group_name_H-M   'P 1'
#
loop_
_entity.id
_entity.type
_entity.pdbx_description
1 polymer ?
#
loop_
_entity_poly.entity_id
_entity_poly.type
_entity_poly.pdbx_seq_one_letter_code
_entity_poly.pdbx_strand_id
1 'polypeptide(L)'
;MKVTTLVSDRRYFGVDAMTLRAASRRILARVVGLPPERARISAQALRHDFGVDSVVGNMLVNELVAEGLLLPNSRQDDFHVQPGLFVEFASARVVEPLPRARAKMLVAKACQLAAKFNASTSHNPLEIEAVAVFGRYMSREPNLAELAVGLVVRSRARGRRARWGRTASISDGADELRSTFGELSTFLRVRIVNDLRALPRPFAVVFEAEP
;
A
#
# COMPACT_ATOMS: atom_id res chain seq x y z
N MET A 1 6.95 -1.63 -0.46
CA MET A 1 6.12 -0.64 0.28
C MET A 1 6.16 -1.03 1.76
N LYS A 2 6.56 -0.15 2.64
CA LYS A 2 6.74 -0.48 4.07
C LYS A 2 5.37 -0.51 4.77
N VAL A 3 5.00 -1.63 5.38
CA VAL A 3 3.74 -1.77 6.11
C VAL A 3 3.94 -1.28 7.54
N THR A 4 3.54 -0.04 7.82
CA THR A 4 3.65 0.55 9.17
C THR A 4 2.37 0.45 9.99
N THR A 5 1.24 0.17 9.33
CA THR A 5 -0.09 0.20 9.95
C THR A 5 -0.99 -0.88 9.38
N LEU A 6 -1.67 -1.61 10.25
CA LEU A 6 -2.74 -2.56 9.95
C LEU A 6 -4.06 -1.99 10.48
N VAL A 7 -5.13 -2.13 9.72
CA VAL A 7 -6.47 -1.67 10.14
C VAL A 7 -7.23 -2.85 10.73
N SER A 8 -7.79 -2.68 11.93
CA SER A 8 -8.41 -3.77 12.70
C SER A 8 -9.55 -4.48 11.95
N ASP A 9 -10.31 -3.72 11.18
CA ASP A 9 -11.50 -4.17 10.41
C ASP A 9 -11.16 -4.78 9.04
N ARG A 10 -9.87 -4.74 8.66
CA ARG A 10 -9.41 -5.27 7.37
C ARG A 10 -8.90 -6.70 7.52
N ARG A 11 -9.27 -7.56 6.57
CA ARG A 11 -8.64 -8.87 6.43
C ARG A 11 -7.39 -8.80 5.55
N TYR A 12 -6.37 -9.51 5.98
CA TYR A 12 -5.07 -9.64 5.32
C TYR A 12 -4.81 -11.13 5.16
N PHE A 13 -4.66 -11.62 3.94
CA PHE A 13 -4.49 -13.06 3.70
C PHE A 13 -5.60 -13.91 4.35
N GLY A 14 -6.84 -13.39 4.35
CA GLY A 14 -7.99 -14.05 4.97
C GLY A 14 -8.08 -13.94 6.50
N VAL A 15 -7.06 -13.45 7.22
CA VAL A 15 -7.04 -13.29 8.68
C VAL A 15 -7.16 -11.83 9.11
N ASP A 16 -7.52 -11.58 10.36
CA ASP A 16 -7.58 -10.22 10.92
C ASP A 16 -6.17 -9.65 11.23
N ALA A 17 -6.11 -8.33 11.43
CA ALA A 17 -4.86 -7.61 11.66
C ALA A 17 -4.10 -8.06 12.91
N MET A 18 -4.81 -8.43 13.99
CA MET A 18 -4.18 -8.88 15.23
C MET A 18 -3.58 -10.27 15.09
N THR A 19 -4.33 -11.17 14.44
CA THR A 19 -3.88 -12.52 14.09
C THR A 19 -2.64 -12.48 13.20
N LEU A 20 -2.67 -11.65 12.12
CA LEU A 20 -1.51 -11.48 11.25
C LEU A 20 -0.28 -11.01 12.03
N ARG A 21 -0.43 -9.95 12.84
CA ARG A 21 0.68 -9.43 13.64
C ARG A 21 1.24 -10.46 14.62
N ALA A 22 0.37 -11.19 15.31
CA ALA A 22 0.77 -12.21 16.28
C ALA A 22 1.46 -13.39 15.60
N ALA A 23 0.91 -13.90 14.50
CA ALA A 23 1.51 -14.98 13.71
C ALA A 23 2.88 -14.56 13.14
N SER A 24 3.00 -13.33 12.59
CA SER A 24 4.26 -12.82 12.09
C SER A 24 5.36 -12.81 13.16
N ARG A 25 5.02 -12.44 14.41
CA ARG A 25 5.96 -12.51 15.54
C ARG A 25 6.40 -13.94 15.85
N ARG A 26 5.46 -14.90 15.82
CA ARG A 26 5.78 -16.34 16.06
C ARG A 26 6.69 -16.88 14.96
N ILE A 27 6.40 -16.57 13.70
CA ILE A 27 7.21 -16.98 12.56
C ILE A 27 8.63 -16.39 12.68
N LEU A 28 8.75 -15.11 12.97
CA LEU A 28 10.06 -14.47 13.16
C LEU A 28 10.85 -15.09 14.29
N ALA A 29 10.20 -15.41 15.43
CA ALA A 29 10.87 -16.07 16.56
C ALA A 29 11.46 -17.45 16.20
N ARG A 30 10.91 -18.13 15.18
CA ARG A 30 11.43 -19.42 14.69
C ARG A 30 12.64 -19.26 13.77
N VAL A 31 12.73 -18.16 13.02
CA VAL A 31 13.73 -17.97 11.96
C VAL A 31 14.78 -16.91 12.27
N VAL A 32 14.60 -16.14 13.33
CA VAL A 32 15.55 -15.09 13.74
C VAL A 32 16.91 -15.72 14.08
N GLY A 33 17.97 -15.15 13.53
CA GLY A 33 19.34 -15.64 13.72
C GLY A 33 19.71 -16.86 12.87
N LEU A 34 18.78 -17.40 12.07
CA LEU A 34 19.09 -18.47 11.14
C LEU A 34 19.60 -17.89 9.80
N PRO A 35 20.56 -18.53 9.15
CA PRO A 35 20.94 -18.16 7.80
C PRO A 35 19.76 -18.41 6.82
N PRO A 36 19.67 -17.67 5.69
CA PRO A 36 18.53 -17.72 4.77
C PRO A 36 18.16 -19.15 4.33
N GLU A 37 19.15 -20.03 4.13
CA GLU A 37 18.94 -21.41 3.68
C GLU A 37 18.25 -22.27 4.75
N ARG A 38 18.35 -21.86 6.03
CA ARG A 38 17.76 -22.55 7.19
C ARG A 38 16.47 -21.87 7.69
N ALA A 39 16.16 -20.66 7.23
CA ALA A 39 14.94 -19.93 7.56
C ALA A 39 13.72 -20.56 6.86
N ARG A 40 13.29 -21.74 7.34
CA ARG A 40 12.21 -22.53 6.75
C ARG A 40 11.07 -22.73 7.75
N ILE A 41 9.87 -22.85 7.20
CA ILE A 41 8.66 -23.16 7.95
C ILE A 41 7.77 -24.11 7.15
N SER A 42 7.18 -25.11 7.83
CA SER A 42 6.23 -26.03 7.19
C SER A 42 4.84 -25.42 7.10
N ALA A 43 4.03 -25.91 6.14
CA ALA A 43 2.62 -25.53 6.03
C ALA A 43 1.84 -25.81 7.33
N GLN A 44 2.17 -26.90 8.04
CA GLN A 44 1.55 -27.23 9.32
C GLN A 44 1.89 -26.18 10.40
N ALA A 45 3.16 -25.77 10.51
CA ALA A 45 3.58 -24.74 11.46
C ALA A 45 2.94 -23.39 11.15
N LEU A 46 2.81 -23.01 9.86
CA LEU A 46 2.09 -21.83 9.44
C LEU A 46 0.62 -21.87 9.89
N ARG A 47 -0.09 -22.97 9.60
CA ARG A 47 -1.49 -23.13 10.03
C ARG A 47 -1.65 -22.99 11.54
N HIS A 48 -0.76 -23.60 12.30
CA HIS A 48 -0.73 -23.46 13.75
C HIS A 48 -0.48 -22.01 14.21
N ASP A 49 0.51 -21.33 13.60
CA ASP A 49 0.86 -19.96 13.96
C ASP A 49 -0.24 -18.95 13.60
N PHE A 50 -1.00 -19.20 12.56
CA PHE A 50 -2.15 -18.39 12.17
C PHE A 50 -3.47 -18.82 12.83
N GLY A 51 -3.51 -19.98 13.49
CA GLY A 51 -4.72 -20.51 14.12
C GLY A 51 -5.83 -20.84 13.11
N VAL A 52 -5.46 -21.33 11.93
CA VAL A 52 -6.39 -21.64 10.83
C VAL A 52 -6.44 -23.14 10.55
N ASP A 53 -7.58 -23.60 10.02
CA ASP A 53 -7.74 -24.99 9.57
C ASP A 53 -6.94 -25.27 8.27
N SER A 54 -7.03 -26.49 7.77
CA SER A 54 -6.28 -26.91 6.59
C SER A 54 -6.74 -26.22 5.29
N VAL A 55 -8.03 -25.94 5.16
CA VAL A 55 -8.59 -25.31 3.95
C VAL A 55 -8.19 -23.84 3.88
N VAL A 56 -8.48 -23.09 4.93
CA VAL A 56 -8.09 -21.69 5.06
C VAL A 56 -6.56 -21.54 5.03
N GLY A 57 -5.84 -22.48 5.65
CA GLY A 57 -4.38 -22.50 5.67
C GLY A 57 -3.74 -22.67 4.30
N ASN A 58 -4.32 -23.48 3.41
CA ASN A 58 -3.82 -23.60 2.04
C ASN A 58 -4.03 -22.30 1.25
N MET A 59 -5.19 -21.65 1.39
CA MET A 59 -5.43 -20.36 0.77
C MET A 59 -4.45 -19.29 1.29
N LEU A 60 -4.26 -19.22 2.60
CA LEU A 60 -3.31 -18.33 3.25
C LEU A 60 -1.87 -18.54 2.71
N VAL A 61 -1.41 -19.78 2.64
CA VAL A 61 -0.06 -20.10 2.13
C VAL A 61 0.08 -19.65 0.69
N ASN A 62 -0.90 -19.90 -0.18
CA ASN A 62 -0.87 -19.47 -1.57
C ASN A 62 -0.79 -17.95 -1.70
N GLU A 63 -1.55 -17.20 -0.89
CA GLU A 63 -1.49 -15.74 -0.87
C GLU A 63 -0.12 -15.23 -0.35
N LEU A 64 0.43 -15.83 0.70
CA LEU A 64 1.75 -15.48 1.23
C LEU A 64 2.88 -15.75 0.21
N VAL A 65 2.75 -16.81 -0.59
CA VAL A 65 3.67 -17.10 -1.70
C VAL A 65 3.50 -16.08 -2.82
N ALA A 66 2.26 -15.78 -3.22
CA ALA A 66 1.98 -14.81 -4.29
C ALA A 66 2.51 -13.40 -3.96
N GLU A 67 2.47 -13.02 -2.69
CA GLU A 67 3.00 -11.73 -2.19
C GLU A 67 4.50 -11.79 -1.83
N GLY A 68 5.17 -12.91 -2.06
CA GLY A 68 6.62 -13.06 -1.86
C GLY A 68 7.08 -13.13 -0.40
N LEU A 69 6.17 -13.36 0.57
CA LEU A 69 6.54 -13.58 1.97
C LEU A 69 7.14 -14.98 2.19
N LEU A 70 6.72 -15.92 1.37
CA LEU A 70 7.19 -17.30 1.36
C LEU A 70 7.68 -17.66 -0.03
N LEU A 71 8.79 -18.38 -0.10
CA LEU A 71 9.28 -18.97 -1.34
C LEU A 71 9.13 -20.50 -1.25
N PRO A 72 8.47 -21.14 -2.25
CA PRO A 72 8.34 -22.59 -2.27
C PRO A 72 9.72 -23.26 -2.25
N ASN A 73 9.86 -24.32 -1.48
CA ASN A 73 11.04 -25.17 -1.51
C ASN A 73 10.76 -26.40 -2.39
N SER A 74 11.80 -26.99 -2.96
CA SER A 74 11.72 -28.22 -3.76
C SER A 74 11.27 -29.45 -2.97
N ARG A 75 11.31 -29.39 -1.63
CA ARG A 75 10.76 -30.42 -0.73
C ARG A 75 9.33 -30.05 -0.39
N GLN A 76 8.41 -31.01 -0.53
CA GLN A 76 6.98 -30.84 -0.25
C GLN A 76 6.74 -30.22 1.13
N ASP A 77 5.80 -29.26 1.18
CA ASP A 77 5.26 -28.60 2.37
C ASP A 77 6.20 -27.68 3.18
N ASP A 78 7.42 -27.40 2.71
CA ASP A 78 8.31 -26.44 3.34
C ASP A 78 8.49 -25.17 2.52
N PHE A 79 8.57 -24.03 3.19
CA PHE A 79 8.74 -22.72 2.56
C PHE A 79 9.93 -21.98 3.17
N HIS A 80 10.70 -21.30 2.34
CA HIS A 80 11.67 -20.32 2.83
C HIS A 80 10.95 -19.03 3.22
N VAL A 81 11.19 -18.58 4.43
CA VAL A 81 10.62 -17.36 4.98
C VAL A 81 11.43 -16.16 4.47
N GLN A 82 10.74 -15.11 4.03
CA GLN A 82 11.32 -13.80 3.74
C GLN A 82 11.16 -12.88 4.97
N PRO A 83 12.13 -12.81 5.90
CA PRO A 83 11.94 -12.20 7.21
C PRO A 83 11.56 -10.72 7.14
N GLY A 84 12.06 -9.98 6.14
CA GLY A 84 11.85 -8.53 6.02
C GLY A 84 10.37 -8.11 6.04
N LEU A 85 9.53 -8.81 5.26
CA LEU A 85 8.10 -8.53 5.20
C LEU A 85 7.37 -8.93 6.49
N PHE A 86 7.75 -10.05 7.12
CA PHE A 86 7.19 -10.44 8.40
C PHE A 86 7.58 -9.47 9.53
N VAL A 87 8.78 -8.86 9.49
CA VAL A 87 9.18 -7.80 10.42
C VAL A 87 8.26 -6.59 10.31
N GLU A 88 7.88 -6.22 9.10
CA GLU A 88 6.94 -5.11 8.89
C GLU A 88 5.57 -5.41 9.53
N PHE A 89 4.98 -6.58 9.29
CA PHE A 89 3.71 -6.96 9.91
C PHE A 89 3.81 -7.11 11.43
N ALA A 90 4.88 -7.72 11.93
CA ALA A 90 5.09 -7.93 13.37
C ALA A 90 5.24 -6.61 14.15
N SER A 91 5.82 -5.59 13.52
CA SER A 91 6.02 -4.25 14.09
C SER A 91 4.88 -3.26 13.79
N ALA A 92 3.98 -3.61 12.85
CA ALA A 92 2.90 -2.72 12.44
C ALA A 92 1.97 -2.37 13.60
N ARG A 93 1.55 -1.11 13.64
CA ARG A 93 0.52 -0.63 14.58
C ARG A 93 -0.86 -1.03 14.07
N VAL A 94 -1.66 -1.67 14.91
CA VAL A 94 -3.08 -1.92 14.60
C VAL A 94 -3.88 -0.70 15.01
N VAL A 95 -4.70 -0.19 14.09
CA VAL A 95 -5.52 1.02 14.26
C VAL A 95 -6.97 0.74 13.87
N GLU A 96 -7.88 1.49 14.48
CA GLU A 96 -9.29 1.46 14.10
C GLU A 96 -9.52 1.99 12.68
N PRO A 97 -10.61 1.58 12.00
CA PRO A 97 -10.96 2.10 10.69
C PRO A 97 -11.12 3.62 10.68
N LEU A 98 -10.86 4.23 9.53
CA LEU A 98 -10.92 5.67 9.33
C LEU A 98 -12.38 6.15 9.31
N PRO A 99 -12.83 6.99 10.27
CA PRO A 99 -14.15 7.58 10.22
C PRO A 99 -14.37 8.41 8.95
N ARG A 100 -15.55 8.32 8.34
CA ARG A 100 -15.87 9.01 7.08
C ARG A 100 -15.69 10.53 7.15
N ALA A 101 -16.00 11.14 8.29
CA ALA A 101 -15.75 12.57 8.50
C ALA A 101 -14.25 12.91 8.36
N ARG A 102 -13.39 12.09 8.95
CA ARG A 102 -11.94 12.25 8.83
C ARG A 102 -11.44 11.96 7.41
N ALA A 103 -12.05 10.99 6.72
CA ALA A 103 -11.75 10.72 5.32
C ALA A 103 -12.04 11.94 4.42
N LYS A 104 -13.16 12.63 4.63
CA LYS A 104 -13.49 13.89 3.91
C LYS A 104 -12.42 14.97 4.14
N MET A 105 -11.93 15.11 5.36
CA MET A 105 -10.84 16.05 5.66
C MET A 105 -9.53 15.67 4.96
N LEU A 106 -9.22 14.39 4.86
CA LEU A 106 -8.05 13.90 4.13
C LEU A 106 -8.17 14.15 2.63
N VAL A 107 -9.36 13.98 2.06
CA VAL A 107 -9.63 14.32 0.64
C VAL A 107 -9.38 15.82 0.42
N ALA A 108 -9.93 16.70 1.26
CA ALA A 108 -9.68 18.13 1.16
C ALA A 108 -8.19 18.48 1.24
N LYS A 109 -7.45 17.84 2.15
CA LYS A 109 -5.98 18.02 2.26
C LYS A 109 -5.26 17.52 1.01
N ALA A 110 -5.70 16.40 0.42
CA ALA A 110 -5.12 15.89 -0.83
C ALA A 110 -5.34 16.87 -2.00
N CYS A 111 -6.52 17.51 -2.09
CA CYS A 111 -6.79 18.54 -3.09
C CYS A 111 -5.89 19.78 -2.88
N GLN A 112 -5.75 20.23 -1.64
CA GLN A 112 -4.85 21.35 -1.30
C GLN A 112 -3.39 21.04 -1.64
N LEU A 113 -2.97 19.81 -1.37
CA LEU A 113 -1.62 19.35 -1.68
C LEU A 113 -1.40 19.28 -3.19
N ALA A 114 -2.38 18.83 -3.97
CA ALA A 114 -2.32 18.81 -5.43
C ALA A 114 -2.17 20.23 -6.00
N ALA A 115 -2.97 21.17 -5.55
CA ALA A 115 -2.88 22.59 -5.95
C ALA A 115 -1.50 23.18 -5.59
N LYS A 116 -1.02 22.92 -4.35
CA LYS A 116 0.30 23.36 -3.91
C LYS A 116 1.43 22.76 -4.71
N PHE A 117 1.33 21.46 -5.03
CA PHE A 117 2.31 20.75 -5.86
C PHE A 117 2.40 21.35 -7.25
N ASN A 118 1.26 21.65 -7.89
CA ASN A 118 1.24 22.27 -9.21
C ASN A 118 1.76 23.71 -9.20
N ALA A 119 1.46 24.48 -8.16
CA ALA A 119 1.95 25.85 -8.01
C ALA A 119 3.45 25.93 -7.70
N SER A 120 4.03 24.84 -7.15
CA SER A 120 5.46 24.82 -6.87
C SER A 120 6.28 24.66 -8.15
N THR A 121 7.41 25.39 -8.24
CA THR A 121 8.42 25.23 -9.29
C THR A 121 9.26 23.96 -9.05
N SER A 122 8.63 22.86 -8.63
CA SER A 122 9.33 21.62 -8.32
C SER A 122 10.05 21.05 -9.54
N HIS A 123 11.14 20.32 -9.29
CA HIS A 123 11.87 19.61 -10.35
C HIS A 123 11.14 18.35 -10.83
N ASN A 124 9.95 18.09 -10.29
CA ASN A 124 9.14 16.94 -10.68
C ASN A 124 8.64 17.11 -12.13
N PRO A 125 8.88 16.11 -13.00
CA PRO A 125 8.47 16.18 -14.41
C PRO A 125 6.96 16.04 -14.61
N LEU A 126 6.21 15.74 -13.54
CA LEU A 126 4.77 15.51 -13.59
C LEU A 126 3.98 16.69 -13.02
N GLU A 127 2.78 16.87 -13.54
CA GLU A 127 1.76 17.80 -13.08
C GLU A 127 0.46 17.02 -12.82
N ILE A 128 -0.26 17.38 -11.78
CA ILE A 128 -1.52 16.71 -11.39
C ILE A 128 -2.66 17.43 -12.13
N GLU A 129 -3.31 16.73 -13.07
CA GLU A 129 -4.49 17.24 -13.79
C GLU A 129 -5.74 17.10 -12.94
N ALA A 130 -5.91 15.95 -12.27
CA ALA A 130 -7.07 15.70 -11.44
C ALA A 130 -6.73 14.81 -10.25
N VAL A 131 -7.51 14.96 -9.17
CA VAL A 131 -7.57 14.05 -8.05
C VAL A 131 -8.96 13.41 -8.03
N ALA A 132 -9.02 12.09 -7.99
CA ALA A 132 -10.27 11.35 -7.88
C ALA A 132 -10.24 10.42 -6.67
N VAL A 133 -11.38 10.18 -6.06
CA VAL A 133 -11.58 9.19 -5.01
C VAL A 133 -12.38 8.01 -5.56
N PHE A 134 -12.06 6.79 -5.11
CA PHE A 134 -12.72 5.57 -5.59
C PHE A 134 -12.78 4.48 -4.51
N GLY A 135 -13.30 3.31 -4.87
CA GLY A 135 -13.40 2.17 -3.97
C GLY A 135 -14.38 2.40 -2.82
N ARG A 136 -14.02 1.98 -1.60
CA ARG A 136 -14.92 2.05 -0.43
C ARG A 136 -15.37 3.47 -0.05
N TYR A 137 -14.63 4.50 -0.44
CA TYR A 137 -15.08 5.88 -0.24
C TYR A 137 -16.39 6.19 -0.98
N MET A 138 -16.66 5.50 -2.10
CA MET A 138 -17.90 5.65 -2.87
C MET A 138 -19.07 4.90 -2.27
N SER A 139 -18.85 3.99 -1.30
CA SER A 139 -19.91 3.33 -0.55
C SER A 139 -20.49 4.28 0.51
N ARG A 140 -21.56 3.83 1.21
CA ARG A 140 -22.16 4.58 2.34
C ARG A 140 -21.60 4.16 3.70
N GLU A 141 -20.54 3.36 3.75
CA GLU A 141 -19.95 2.87 4.98
C GLU A 141 -19.49 4.04 5.88
N PRO A 142 -19.80 4.01 7.19
CA PRO A 142 -19.41 5.08 8.11
C PRO A 142 -17.90 5.10 8.40
N ASN A 143 -17.25 3.93 8.30
CA ASN A 143 -15.84 3.73 8.54
C ASN A 143 -15.18 3.08 7.33
N LEU A 144 -13.95 3.48 7.03
CA LEU A 144 -13.19 3.02 5.88
C LEU A 144 -11.91 2.32 6.34
N ALA A 145 -11.64 1.14 5.81
CA ALA A 145 -10.36 0.46 6.03
C ALA A 145 -9.20 1.15 5.30
N GLU A 146 -9.52 1.86 4.21
CA GLU A 146 -8.56 2.65 3.42
C GLU A 146 -9.29 3.76 2.66
N LEU A 147 -8.53 4.79 2.27
CA LEU A 147 -8.97 5.87 1.39
C LEU A 147 -8.18 5.78 0.08
N ALA A 148 -8.83 5.30 -0.98
CA ALA A 148 -8.22 5.16 -2.30
C ALA A 148 -8.33 6.49 -3.07
N VAL A 149 -7.16 7.02 -3.49
CA VAL A 149 -7.04 8.28 -4.23
C VAL A 149 -6.31 8.02 -5.54
N GLY A 150 -6.91 8.44 -6.65
CA GLY A 150 -6.30 8.46 -7.97
C GLY A 150 -5.74 9.85 -8.27
N LEU A 151 -4.47 9.90 -8.68
CA LEU A 151 -3.84 11.10 -9.23
C LEU A 151 -3.74 10.92 -10.74
N VAL A 152 -4.47 11.73 -11.50
CA VAL A 152 -4.28 11.83 -12.96
C VAL A 152 -3.16 12.80 -13.20
N VAL A 153 -2.12 12.34 -13.90
CA VAL A 153 -0.92 13.14 -14.11
C VAL A 153 -0.60 13.26 -15.60
N ARG A 154 -0.03 14.40 -15.97
CA ARG A 154 0.58 14.64 -17.27
C ARG A 154 2.03 15.04 -17.11
N SER A 155 2.81 14.88 -18.18
CA SER A 155 4.16 15.45 -18.22
C SER A 155 4.08 16.98 -18.29
N ARG A 156 4.81 17.67 -17.42
CA ARG A 156 4.98 19.13 -17.54
C ARG A 156 5.65 19.44 -18.88
N ALA A 157 5.08 20.36 -19.63
CA ALA A 157 5.74 20.88 -20.82
C ALA A 157 7.11 21.46 -20.40
N ARG A 158 8.17 20.90 -20.95
CA ARG A 158 9.55 21.38 -20.68
C ARG A 158 9.65 22.83 -21.11
N GLY A 159 9.59 23.76 -20.14
CA GLY A 159 10.07 25.11 -20.36
C GLY A 159 11.52 25.04 -20.83
N ARG A 160 11.85 25.76 -21.93
CA ARG A 160 13.18 25.87 -22.52
C ARG A 160 14.24 26.33 -21.51
N ARG A 161 14.78 25.54 -20.64
CA ARG A 161 16.06 25.76 -19.92
C ARG A 161 16.22 24.76 -18.75
N ALA A 162 16.34 23.46 -19.04
CA ALA A 162 17.08 22.59 -18.13
C ALA A 162 18.56 22.75 -18.44
N ARG A 163 19.18 23.83 -17.95
CA ARG A 163 20.63 23.97 -17.89
C ARG A 163 21.10 23.18 -16.66
N TRP A 164 21.84 22.07 -16.92
CA TRP A 164 22.67 21.37 -15.94
C TRP A 164 21.95 20.80 -14.69
N GLY A 165 21.41 19.60 -14.79
CA GLY A 165 20.91 18.79 -13.69
C GLY A 165 20.36 17.48 -14.23
N ARG A 166 20.54 16.36 -13.49
CA ARG A 166 19.88 15.08 -13.78
C ARG A 166 18.37 15.35 -13.91
N THR A 167 17.82 15.17 -15.09
CA THR A 167 16.37 15.19 -15.29
C THR A 167 15.79 13.98 -14.55
N ALA A 168 14.96 14.24 -13.52
CA ALA A 168 14.20 13.21 -12.85
C ALA A 168 13.40 12.44 -13.91
N SER A 169 13.39 11.12 -13.80
CA SER A 169 12.58 10.27 -14.69
C SER A 169 11.10 10.39 -14.34
N ILE A 170 10.21 10.02 -15.26
CA ILE A 170 8.76 9.98 -14.99
C ILE A 170 8.47 9.01 -13.82
N SER A 171 9.23 7.90 -13.70
CA SER A 171 9.12 6.97 -12.58
C SER A 171 9.50 7.63 -11.25
N ASP A 172 10.61 8.37 -11.21
CA ASP A 172 11.05 9.07 -10.00
C ASP A 172 10.02 10.13 -9.56
N GLY A 173 9.45 10.85 -10.55
CA GLY A 173 8.37 11.80 -10.29
C GLY A 173 7.11 11.15 -9.73
N ALA A 174 6.75 9.97 -10.22
CA ALA A 174 5.61 9.22 -9.71
C ALA A 174 5.86 8.69 -8.28
N ASP A 175 7.07 8.24 -7.99
CA ASP A 175 7.42 7.75 -6.65
C ASP A 175 7.47 8.90 -5.62
N GLU A 176 7.96 10.07 -6.01
CA GLU A 176 7.88 11.29 -5.19
C GLU A 176 6.42 11.66 -4.88
N LEU A 177 5.53 11.64 -5.87
CA LEU A 177 4.10 11.89 -5.66
C LEU A 177 3.47 10.86 -4.71
N ARG A 178 3.75 9.56 -4.88
CA ARG A 178 3.26 8.53 -3.97
C ARG A 178 3.73 8.76 -2.54
N SER A 179 5.00 9.11 -2.35
CA SER A 179 5.57 9.41 -1.04
C SER A 179 4.89 10.62 -0.42
N THR A 180 4.86 11.73 -1.14
CA THR A 180 4.32 13.02 -0.66
C THR A 180 2.84 12.90 -0.26
N PHE A 181 2.01 12.25 -1.08
CA PHE A 181 0.61 12.02 -0.73
C PHE A 181 0.45 10.96 0.36
N GLY A 182 1.32 9.94 0.39
CA GLY A 182 1.33 8.91 1.42
C GLY A 182 1.60 9.46 2.83
N GLU A 183 2.35 10.54 2.95
CA GLU A 183 2.64 11.22 4.22
C GLU A 183 1.41 11.88 4.86
N LEU A 184 0.36 12.19 4.07
CA LEU A 184 -0.88 12.74 4.60
C LEU A 184 -1.58 11.80 5.58
N SER A 185 -1.54 10.49 5.31
CA SER A 185 -2.13 9.48 6.19
C SER A 185 -1.75 8.06 5.77
N THR A 186 -1.55 7.18 6.76
CA THR A 186 -1.35 5.74 6.55
C THR A 186 -2.56 5.03 5.95
N PHE A 187 -3.73 5.66 5.99
CA PHE A 187 -4.95 5.15 5.35
C PHE A 187 -5.01 5.44 3.84
N LEU A 188 -4.18 6.37 3.35
CA LEU A 188 -4.21 6.78 1.96
C LEU A 188 -3.55 5.73 1.05
N ARG A 189 -4.26 5.33 -0.01
CA ARG A 189 -3.74 4.49 -1.08
C ARG A 189 -3.71 5.31 -2.37
N VAL A 190 -2.52 5.66 -2.81
CA VAL A 190 -2.32 6.51 -3.99
C VAL A 190 -2.12 5.65 -5.23
N ARG A 191 -2.94 5.85 -6.24
CA ARG A 191 -2.79 5.29 -7.57
C ARG A 191 -2.53 6.40 -8.57
N ILE A 192 -1.42 6.34 -9.28
CA ILE A 192 -1.07 7.31 -10.32
C ILE A 192 -1.48 6.73 -11.66
N VAL A 193 -2.17 7.52 -12.46
CA VAL A 193 -2.68 7.15 -13.79
C VAL A 193 -2.54 8.34 -14.74
N ASN A 194 -2.56 8.06 -16.04
CA ASN A 194 -2.52 9.12 -17.07
C ASN A 194 -3.92 9.50 -17.57
N ASP A 195 -4.96 8.76 -17.19
CA ASP A 195 -6.35 9.01 -17.60
C ASP A 195 -7.29 8.50 -16.51
N LEU A 196 -8.40 9.23 -16.28
CA LEU A 196 -9.47 8.83 -15.35
C LEU A 196 -10.07 7.45 -15.67
N ARG A 197 -10.09 7.05 -16.94
CA ARG A 197 -10.60 5.74 -17.39
C ARG A 197 -9.80 4.56 -16.83
N ALA A 198 -8.55 4.78 -16.41
CA ALA A 198 -7.71 3.76 -15.79
C ALA A 198 -8.02 3.54 -14.29
N LEU A 199 -8.90 4.37 -13.71
CA LEU A 199 -9.34 4.21 -12.32
C LEU A 199 -10.50 3.19 -12.22
N PRO A 200 -10.55 2.42 -11.11
CA PRO A 200 -11.69 1.55 -10.83
C PRO A 200 -12.99 2.35 -10.67
N ARG A 201 -14.07 1.86 -11.26
CA ARG A 201 -15.41 2.47 -11.09
C ARG A 201 -16.15 1.84 -9.89
N PRO A 202 -17.00 2.62 -9.17
CA PRO A 202 -17.26 4.04 -9.37
C PRO A 202 -16.13 4.91 -8.77
N PHE A 203 -15.92 6.10 -9.35
CA PHE A 203 -15.04 7.14 -8.82
C PHE A 203 -15.73 8.52 -8.87
N ALA A 204 -15.23 9.46 -8.07
CA ALA A 204 -15.63 10.86 -8.12
C ALA A 204 -14.37 11.74 -8.22
N VAL A 205 -14.38 12.68 -9.16
CA VAL A 205 -13.33 13.71 -9.27
C VAL A 205 -13.58 14.74 -8.19
N VAL A 206 -12.55 15.07 -7.41
CA VAL A 206 -12.62 16.00 -6.27
C VAL A 206 -11.72 17.22 -6.44
N PHE A 207 -10.84 17.21 -7.43
CA PHE A 207 -9.98 18.30 -7.83
C PHE A 207 -9.68 18.18 -9.33
N GLU A 208 -9.74 19.29 -10.02
CA GLU A 208 -9.24 19.46 -11.39
C GLU A 208 -8.36 20.70 -11.44
N ALA A 209 -7.19 20.58 -12.06
CA ALA A 209 -6.32 21.73 -12.29
C ALA A 209 -6.95 22.62 -13.37
N GLU A 210 -6.90 23.92 -13.17
CA GLU A 210 -7.27 24.86 -14.22
C GLU A 210 -6.31 24.71 -15.42
N PRO A 211 -6.82 24.76 -16.65
CA PRO A 211 -6.04 24.55 -17.86
C PRO A 211 -4.95 25.63 -18.08
#